data_3a848e33940609069877e5eeaf6b9988
#
_entry.id   3a848e33940609069877e5eeaf6b9988
#
_cell.length_a   1.000
_cell.length_b   1.000
_cell.length_c   1.000
_cell.angle_alpha   90.00
_cell.angle_beta   90.00
_cell.angle_gamma   90.00
#
_symmetry.space_group_name_H-M   'P 1'
#
loop_
_entity.id
_entity.type
_entity.pdbx_description
1 polymer ?
#
loop_
_entity_poly.entity_id
_entity_poly.type
_entity_poly.pdbx_seq_one_letter_code
_entity_poly.pdbx_strand_id
1 'polypeptide(L)'
;MRFRQLLPLIGALFSLYIIWGSTYFVIRVGVESWPPLMMAGIRFLSAGVLLLAFLLLRGHQLPPLRPMVNAALIGLLLLAVGNGFVTVAEHQNVPSGIAAVVVATVPLFTLCFSRLFGIRTRKLEWMGIGIGLAGIILLNSGGNLSGNPWGALLILMGSLSWAFGSVLGSRIELPSGMMAGAIEMLAAGIVLLIASTITGEKLTAMPGLSGFLAVGYLAIFGSIIAINSYMFLIRNVSPAVATSYAYVNPVVAVLLGTSFAGETLSPVEWLALGVIIMAVVLVTLGKYLFPAKPIVTPHTAKPIVTPCEAEKP
;
A
#
# COMPACT_ATOMS: atom_id res chain seq x y z
N MET A 1 1.10 -10.13 22.75
CA MET A 1 2.32 -9.63 22.06
C MET A 1 3.13 -8.80 23.05
N ARG A 2 4.42 -9.08 23.21
CA ARG A 2 5.29 -8.26 24.06
C ARG A 2 5.50 -6.91 23.39
N PHE A 3 5.53 -5.80 24.18
CA PHE A 3 5.70 -4.42 23.69
C PHE A 3 6.80 -4.26 22.63
N ARG A 4 7.92 -4.99 22.78
CA ARG A 4 9.02 -5.03 21.79
C ARG A 4 8.63 -5.55 20.39
N GLN A 5 7.55 -6.31 20.26
CA GLN A 5 7.06 -6.83 18.97
C GLN A 5 6.07 -5.86 18.29
N LEU A 6 5.49 -4.93 19.04
CA LEU A 6 4.56 -3.92 18.52
C LEU A 6 5.30 -2.72 17.92
N LEU A 7 6.48 -2.40 18.43
CA LEU A 7 7.25 -1.21 18.00
C LEU A 7 7.56 -1.19 16.50
N PRO A 8 8.04 -2.28 15.87
CA PRO A 8 8.26 -2.31 14.43
C PRO A 8 6.96 -2.17 13.61
N LEU A 9 5.85 -2.75 14.09
CA LEU A 9 4.55 -2.63 13.43
C LEU A 9 4.02 -1.21 13.47
N ILE A 10 4.10 -0.55 14.64
CA ILE A 10 3.70 0.85 14.79
C ILE A 10 4.58 1.76 13.94
N GLY A 11 5.91 1.53 13.94
CA GLY A 11 6.85 2.29 13.12
C GLY A 11 6.56 2.14 11.63
N ALA A 12 6.27 0.93 11.15
CA ALA A 12 5.92 0.67 9.76
C ALA A 12 4.59 1.33 9.36
N LEU A 13 3.55 1.24 10.19
CA LEU A 13 2.28 1.91 9.95
C LEU A 13 2.43 3.44 9.93
N PHE A 14 3.14 3.99 10.91
CA PHE A 14 3.40 5.43 10.98
C PHE A 14 4.18 5.92 9.75
N SER A 15 5.21 5.18 9.34
CA SER A 15 5.96 5.50 8.12
C SER A 15 5.04 5.56 6.89
N LEU A 16 4.14 4.57 6.72
CA LEU A 16 3.20 4.58 5.61
C LEU A 16 2.23 5.75 5.67
N TYR A 17 1.65 6.01 6.83
CA TYR A 17 0.65 7.06 6.99
C TYR A 17 1.19 8.45 6.65
N ILE A 18 2.38 8.76 7.15
CA ILE A 18 3.00 10.09 6.92
C ILE A 18 3.64 10.16 5.53
N ILE A 19 4.46 9.16 5.18
CA ILE A 19 5.24 9.22 3.95
C ILE A 19 4.32 9.11 2.73
N TRP A 20 3.47 8.08 2.66
CA TRP A 20 2.59 7.95 1.49
C TRP A 20 1.50 9.02 1.44
N GLY A 21 1.05 9.54 2.60
CA GLY A 21 0.15 10.68 2.63
C GLY A 21 0.75 11.93 1.98
N SER A 22 2.07 12.13 2.13
CA SER A 22 2.78 13.25 1.49
C SER A 22 3.17 12.99 0.03
N THR A 23 3.23 11.72 -0.42
CA THR A 23 3.70 11.39 -1.78
C THR A 23 2.80 11.94 -2.88
N TYR A 24 1.49 12.05 -2.69
CA TYR A 24 0.58 12.64 -3.68
C TYR A 24 1.00 14.07 -4.03
N PHE A 25 1.24 14.89 -3.03
CA PHE A 25 1.76 16.25 -3.25
C PHE A 25 3.09 16.25 -4.00
N VAL A 26 4.03 15.38 -3.61
CA VAL A 26 5.36 15.32 -4.23
C VAL A 26 5.31 14.74 -5.65
N ILE A 27 4.43 13.78 -5.94
CA ILE A 27 4.19 13.28 -7.31
C ILE A 27 3.69 14.43 -8.18
N ARG A 28 2.70 15.21 -7.71
CA ARG A 28 2.18 16.36 -8.44
C ARG A 28 3.28 17.36 -8.82
N VAL A 29 4.14 17.72 -7.87
CA VAL A 29 5.30 18.58 -8.14
C VAL A 29 6.25 17.95 -9.17
N GLY A 30 6.44 16.65 -9.09
CA GLY A 30 7.31 15.92 -10.01
C GLY A 30 6.79 15.91 -11.45
N VAL A 31 5.50 15.58 -11.65
CA VAL A 31 4.90 15.46 -13.00
C VAL A 31 4.71 16.81 -13.71
N GLU A 32 4.91 17.94 -13.05
CA GLU A 32 4.97 19.25 -13.69
C GLU A 32 6.21 19.40 -14.61
N SER A 33 7.29 18.68 -14.30
CA SER A 33 8.56 18.79 -15.03
C SER A 33 9.07 17.46 -15.61
N TRP A 34 8.52 16.33 -15.17
CA TRP A 34 8.87 14.99 -15.65
C TRP A 34 7.69 14.32 -16.36
N PRO A 35 7.92 13.59 -17.48
CA PRO A 35 6.94 12.68 -18.02
C PRO A 35 6.56 11.61 -16.97
N PRO A 36 5.27 11.24 -16.83
CA PRO A 36 4.80 10.49 -15.67
C PRO A 36 5.41 9.08 -15.54
N LEU A 37 5.46 8.30 -16.63
CA LEU A 37 6.03 6.95 -16.58
C LEU A 37 7.55 7.01 -16.44
N MET A 38 8.21 7.98 -17.09
CA MET A 38 9.65 8.21 -16.94
C MET A 38 10.00 8.54 -15.49
N MET A 39 9.27 9.45 -14.87
CA MET A 39 9.47 9.84 -13.46
C MET A 39 9.31 8.63 -12.53
N ALA A 40 8.22 7.89 -12.66
CA ALA A 40 7.97 6.71 -11.84
C ALA A 40 9.03 5.63 -12.08
N GLY A 41 9.45 5.44 -13.35
CA GLY A 41 10.49 4.49 -13.71
C GLY A 41 11.86 4.83 -13.11
N ILE A 42 12.31 6.08 -13.24
CA ILE A 42 13.57 6.56 -12.64
C ILE A 42 13.52 6.45 -11.11
N ARG A 43 12.41 6.84 -10.50
CA ARG A 43 12.18 6.71 -9.05
C ARG A 43 12.40 5.28 -8.57
N PHE A 44 11.67 4.32 -9.16
CA PHE A 44 11.73 2.94 -8.71
C PHE A 44 13.03 2.24 -9.10
N LEU A 45 13.57 2.51 -10.29
CA LEU A 45 14.84 1.94 -10.71
C LEU A 45 15.98 2.41 -9.80
N SER A 46 16.09 3.72 -9.54
CA SER A 46 17.12 4.27 -8.65
C SER A 46 17.00 3.73 -7.24
N ALA A 47 15.78 3.67 -6.69
CA ALA A 47 15.52 3.13 -5.36
C ALA A 47 15.89 1.63 -5.28
N GLY A 48 15.51 0.85 -6.29
CA GLY A 48 15.82 -0.59 -6.37
C GLY A 48 17.32 -0.85 -6.49
N VAL A 49 18.02 -0.10 -7.36
CA VAL A 49 19.48 -0.21 -7.52
C VAL A 49 20.20 0.15 -6.22
N LEU A 50 19.86 1.28 -5.60
CA LEU A 50 20.47 1.71 -4.34
C LEU A 50 20.26 0.70 -3.22
N LEU A 51 19.03 0.19 -3.08
CA LEU A 51 18.73 -0.79 -2.03
C LEU A 51 19.40 -2.14 -2.30
N LEU A 52 19.37 -2.62 -3.55
CA LEU A 52 20.04 -3.88 -3.91
C LEU A 52 21.54 -3.77 -3.70
N ALA A 53 22.17 -2.69 -4.17
CA ALA A 53 23.60 -2.46 -3.97
C ALA A 53 23.97 -2.42 -2.48
N PHE A 54 23.17 -1.71 -1.67
CA PHE A 54 23.37 -1.68 -0.21
C PHE A 54 23.29 -3.09 0.40
N LEU A 55 22.32 -3.92 0.01
CA LEU A 55 22.15 -5.26 0.54
C LEU A 55 23.31 -6.19 0.14
N LEU A 56 23.75 -6.12 -1.13
CA LEU A 56 24.89 -6.91 -1.62
C LEU A 56 26.21 -6.50 -0.92
N LEU A 57 26.44 -5.21 -0.71
CA LEU A 57 27.60 -4.71 0.05
C LEU A 57 27.57 -5.13 1.52
N ARG A 58 26.37 -5.39 2.07
CA ARG A 58 26.21 -5.95 3.43
C ARG A 58 26.33 -7.48 3.47
N GLY A 59 26.68 -8.12 2.36
CA GLY A 59 26.91 -9.58 2.28
C GLY A 59 25.64 -10.41 2.09
N HIS A 60 24.47 -9.77 1.79
CA HIS A 60 23.28 -10.54 1.42
C HIS A 60 23.48 -11.17 0.04
N GLN A 61 23.12 -12.44 -0.09
CA GLN A 61 23.16 -13.15 -1.36
C GLN A 61 21.88 -12.92 -2.17
N LEU A 62 21.98 -13.02 -3.50
CA LEU A 62 20.82 -13.03 -4.36
C LEU A 62 19.95 -14.26 -4.03
N PRO A 63 18.62 -14.09 -3.97
CA PRO A 63 17.73 -15.20 -3.69
C PRO A 63 17.63 -16.15 -4.89
N PRO A 64 17.08 -17.37 -4.69
CA PRO A 64 16.77 -18.27 -5.78
C PRO A 64 15.86 -17.65 -6.83
N LEU A 65 15.88 -18.15 -8.06
CA LEU A 65 15.15 -17.58 -9.19
C LEU A 65 13.65 -17.48 -8.94
N ARG A 66 13.04 -18.51 -8.33
CA ARG A 66 11.59 -18.55 -8.10
C ARG A 66 11.09 -17.42 -7.18
N PRO A 67 11.65 -17.20 -5.98
CA PRO A 67 11.32 -16.01 -5.17
C PRO A 67 11.61 -14.68 -5.88
N MET A 68 12.68 -14.59 -6.70
CA MET A 68 12.97 -13.38 -7.49
C MET A 68 11.87 -13.07 -8.50
N VAL A 69 11.43 -14.06 -9.27
CA VAL A 69 10.35 -13.91 -10.26
C VAL A 69 9.05 -13.55 -9.56
N ASN A 70 8.76 -14.17 -8.42
CA ASN A 70 7.59 -13.84 -7.61
C ASN A 70 7.64 -12.37 -7.14
N ALA A 71 8.78 -11.90 -6.64
CA ALA A 71 8.94 -10.50 -6.23
C ALA A 71 8.81 -9.55 -7.43
N ALA A 72 9.39 -9.88 -8.57
CA ALA A 72 9.22 -9.09 -9.78
C ALA A 72 7.74 -8.98 -10.18
N LEU A 73 6.99 -10.08 -10.17
CA LEU A 73 5.55 -10.07 -10.44
C LEU A 73 4.78 -9.17 -9.45
N ILE A 74 5.07 -9.26 -8.16
CA ILE A 74 4.45 -8.37 -7.17
C ILE A 74 4.81 -6.92 -7.43
N GLY A 75 6.07 -6.62 -7.75
CA GLY A 75 6.52 -5.27 -8.15
C GLY A 75 5.76 -4.72 -9.36
N LEU A 76 5.50 -5.55 -10.37
CA LEU A 76 4.71 -5.16 -11.53
C LEU A 76 3.26 -4.81 -11.14
N LEU A 77 2.64 -5.63 -10.30
CA LEU A 77 1.25 -5.42 -9.87
C LEU A 77 1.12 -4.17 -8.97
N LEU A 78 1.99 -3.99 -8.00
CA LEU A 78 1.91 -2.90 -7.04
C LEU A 78 2.45 -1.59 -7.62
N LEU A 79 3.65 -1.63 -8.18
CA LEU A 79 4.42 -0.43 -8.49
C LEU A 79 4.27 -0.01 -9.95
N ALA A 80 4.38 -0.94 -10.91
CA ALA A 80 4.26 -0.58 -12.31
C ALA A 80 2.81 -0.26 -12.68
N VAL A 81 1.86 -1.16 -12.40
CA VAL A 81 0.44 -0.93 -12.68
C VAL A 81 -0.18 -0.06 -11.59
N GLY A 82 -0.08 -0.46 -10.32
CA GLY A 82 -0.73 0.24 -9.21
C GLY A 82 -0.31 1.69 -9.10
N ASN A 83 0.96 1.97 -8.90
CA ASN A 83 1.47 3.33 -8.74
C ASN A 83 1.63 4.06 -10.10
N GLY A 84 2.04 3.35 -11.16
CA GLY A 84 2.19 3.94 -12.50
C GLY A 84 0.87 4.55 -13.00
N PHE A 85 -0.26 3.87 -12.84
CA PHE A 85 -1.56 4.39 -13.25
C PHE A 85 -2.01 5.60 -12.43
N VAL A 86 -1.71 5.65 -11.14
CA VAL A 86 -1.93 6.84 -10.31
C VAL A 86 -1.11 8.02 -10.84
N THR A 87 0.17 7.80 -11.15
CA THR A 87 1.06 8.85 -11.65
C THR A 87 0.60 9.40 -13.00
N VAL A 88 0.14 8.52 -13.92
CA VAL A 88 -0.44 8.95 -15.20
C VAL A 88 -1.74 9.72 -15.01
N ALA A 89 -2.61 9.28 -14.09
CA ALA A 89 -3.87 9.98 -13.83
C ALA A 89 -3.65 11.38 -13.22
N GLU A 90 -2.70 11.53 -12.30
CA GLU A 90 -2.34 12.84 -11.74
C GLU A 90 -1.77 13.78 -12.81
N HIS A 91 -0.97 13.26 -13.74
CA HIS A 91 -0.50 14.04 -14.90
C HIS A 91 -1.66 14.48 -15.82
N GLN A 92 -2.73 13.69 -15.92
CA GLN A 92 -3.94 14.02 -16.66
C GLN A 92 -4.89 14.96 -15.88
N ASN A 93 -4.40 15.65 -14.86
CA ASN A 93 -5.15 16.60 -14.03
C ASN A 93 -6.37 15.99 -13.32
N VAL A 94 -6.29 14.72 -12.89
CA VAL A 94 -7.30 14.17 -11.98
C VAL A 94 -7.19 14.92 -10.66
N PRO A 95 -8.28 15.51 -10.16
CA PRO A 95 -8.27 16.18 -8.87
C PRO A 95 -7.83 15.20 -7.75
N SER A 96 -6.98 15.67 -6.86
CA SER A 96 -6.45 14.85 -5.74
C SER A 96 -7.56 14.24 -4.87
N GLY A 97 -8.70 14.94 -4.70
CA GLY A 97 -9.88 14.42 -4.00
C GLY A 97 -10.47 13.17 -4.67
N ILE A 98 -10.61 13.16 -6.01
CA ILE A 98 -11.11 12.01 -6.77
C ILE A 98 -10.08 10.85 -6.66
N ALA A 99 -8.80 11.15 -6.82
CA ALA A 99 -7.74 10.15 -6.66
C ALA A 99 -7.81 9.51 -5.26
N ALA A 100 -7.97 10.30 -4.20
CA ALA A 100 -8.11 9.82 -2.83
C ALA A 100 -9.32 8.90 -2.62
N VAL A 101 -10.51 9.27 -3.16
CA VAL A 101 -11.73 8.43 -3.09
C VAL A 101 -11.51 7.10 -3.79
N VAL A 102 -10.94 7.10 -4.99
CA VAL A 102 -10.73 5.86 -5.75
C VAL A 102 -9.66 4.98 -5.09
N VAL A 103 -8.55 5.55 -4.63
CA VAL A 103 -7.50 4.79 -3.91
C VAL A 103 -8.03 4.23 -2.58
N ALA A 104 -8.96 4.92 -1.90
CA ALA A 104 -9.57 4.42 -0.67
C ALA A 104 -10.43 3.15 -0.88
N THR A 105 -10.68 2.73 -2.13
CA THR A 105 -11.27 1.42 -2.44
C THR A 105 -10.29 0.25 -2.29
N VAL A 106 -8.97 0.49 -2.24
CA VAL A 106 -7.94 -0.56 -2.09
C VAL A 106 -8.21 -1.51 -0.92
N PRO A 107 -8.52 -1.05 0.31
CA PRO A 107 -8.82 -1.97 1.40
C PRO A 107 -10.06 -2.85 1.14
N LEU A 108 -11.09 -2.31 0.47
CA LEU A 108 -12.27 -3.09 0.08
C LEU A 108 -11.90 -4.21 -0.89
N PHE A 109 -11.19 -3.90 -1.98
CA PHE A 109 -10.72 -4.91 -2.93
C PHE A 109 -9.77 -5.92 -2.27
N THR A 110 -8.90 -5.46 -1.37
CA THR A 110 -8.01 -6.35 -0.61
C THR A 110 -8.79 -7.35 0.25
N LEU A 111 -9.88 -6.92 0.90
CA LEU A 111 -10.75 -7.84 1.64
C LEU A 111 -11.48 -8.81 0.72
N CYS A 112 -12.01 -8.34 -0.41
CA CYS A 112 -12.65 -9.20 -1.41
C CYS A 112 -11.69 -10.28 -1.92
N PHE A 113 -10.50 -9.89 -2.37
CA PHE A 113 -9.48 -10.84 -2.81
C PHE A 113 -9.03 -11.77 -1.68
N SER A 114 -8.84 -11.25 -0.46
CA SER A 114 -8.50 -12.08 0.71
C SER A 114 -9.51 -13.20 0.90
N ARG A 115 -10.80 -12.90 0.80
CA ARG A 115 -11.86 -13.90 0.93
C ARG A 115 -11.86 -14.91 -0.21
N LEU A 116 -11.61 -14.46 -1.45
CA LEU A 116 -11.47 -15.36 -2.61
C LEU A 116 -10.28 -16.32 -2.45
N PHE A 117 -9.19 -15.86 -1.86
CA PHE A 117 -8.02 -16.69 -1.53
C PHE A 117 -8.16 -17.47 -0.23
N GLY A 118 -9.35 -17.52 0.37
CA GLY A 118 -9.64 -18.31 1.59
C GLY A 118 -9.05 -17.73 2.88
N ILE A 119 -8.62 -16.46 2.88
CA ILE A 119 -8.19 -15.75 4.10
C ILE A 119 -9.44 -15.37 4.90
N ARG A 120 -9.47 -15.75 6.18
CA ARG A 120 -10.59 -15.41 7.06
C ARG A 120 -10.57 -13.92 7.37
N THR A 121 -11.65 -13.23 6.99
CA THR A 121 -11.90 -11.82 7.28
C THR A 121 -12.88 -11.68 8.43
N ARG A 122 -12.75 -10.63 9.24
CA ARG A 122 -13.62 -10.36 10.39
C ARG A 122 -14.73 -9.38 10.00
N LYS A 123 -15.92 -9.52 10.60
CA LYS A 123 -17.04 -8.56 10.40
C LYS A 123 -16.61 -7.11 10.72
N LEU A 124 -15.77 -6.95 11.75
CA LEU A 124 -15.27 -5.66 12.18
C LEU A 124 -14.37 -4.97 11.12
N GLU A 125 -13.60 -5.75 10.34
CA GLU A 125 -12.80 -5.22 9.22
C GLU A 125 -13.72 -4.67 8.14
N TRP A 126 -14.79 -5.38 7.79
CA TRP A 126 -15.80 -4.90 6.82
C TRP A 126 -16.52 -3.65 7.30
N MET A 127 -16.89 -3.60 8.59
CA MET A 127 -17.51 -2.40 9.18
C MET A 127 -16.55 -1.21 9.15
N GLY A 128 -15.30 -1.40 9.56
CA GLY A 128 -14.29 -0.34 9.54
C GLY A 128 -14.03 0.20 8.13
N ILE A 129 -13.98 -0.69 7.12
CA ILE A 129 -13.85 -0.30 5.72
C ILE A 129 -15.07 0.49 5.23
N GLY A 130 -16.29 0.06 5.57
CA GLY A 130 -17.50 0.79 5.22
C GLY A 130 -17.54 2.19 5.83
N ILE A 131 -17.17 2.32 7.09
CA ILE A 131 -17.07 3.62 7.79
C ILE A 131 -15.98 4.49 7.16
N GLY A 132 -14.81 3.90 6.82
CA GLY A 132 -13.71 4.62 6.19
C GLY A 132 -14.09 5.19 4.82
N LEU A 133 -14.75 4.39 3.98
CA LEU A 133 -15.26 4.84 2.69
C LEU A 133 -16.31 5.96 2.85
N ALA A 134 -17.22 5.84 3.81
CA ALA A 134 -18.20 6.90 4.10
C ALA A 134 -17.50 8.20 4.53
N GLY A 135 -16.46 8.11 5.36
CA GLY A 135 -15.63 9.25 5.76
C GLY A 135 -14.93 9.93 4.57
N ILE A 136 -14.36 9.14 3.63
CA ILE A 136 -13.72 9.67 2.42
C ILE A 136 -14.75 10.36 1.51
N ILE A 137 -15.92 9.77 1.32
CA ILE A 137 -17.00 10.39 0.54
C ILE A 137 -17.42 11.72 1.19
N LEU A 138 -17.57 11.74 2.51
CA LEU A 138 -17.92 12.95 3.26
C LEU A 138 -16.81 14.01 3.12
N LEU A 139 -15.55 13.65 3.20
CA LEU A 139 -14.41 14.57 3.02
C LEU A 139 -14.43 15.24 1.64
N ASN A 140 -14.87 14.52 0.61
CA ASN A 140 -14.92 15.02 -0.76
C ASN A 140 -16.29 15.58 -1.17
N SER A 141 -17.29 15.60 -0.28
CA SER A 141 -18.65 16.05 -0.60
C SER A 141 -18.76 17.55 -0.92
N GLY A 142 -17.77 18.35 -0.53
CA GLY A 142 -17.65 19.77 -0.86
C GLY A 142 -16.94 20.07 -2.18
N GLY A 143 -16.36 19.08 -2.85
CA GLY A 143 -15.56 19.24 -4.07
C GLY A 143 -16.31 18.83 -5.34
N ASN A 144 -15.93 19.44 -6.47
CA ASN A 144 -16.43 19.03 -7.78
C ASN A 144 -15.87 17.65 -8.15
N LEU A 145 -16.69 16.60 -7.99
CA LEU A 145 -16.38 15.22 -8.45
C LEU A 145 -16.41 15.09 -9.99
N SER A 146 -16.68 16.18 -10.72
CA SER A 146 -16.66 16.22 -12.19
C SER A 146 -15.23 16.24 -12.73
N GLY A 147 -14.48 15.20 -12.45
CA GLY A 147 -13.13 15.02 -12.95
C GLY A 147 -13.07 14.17 -14.23
N ASN A 148 -11.87 13.96 -14.74
CA ASN A 148 -11.60 13.12 -15.90
C ASN A 148 -12.00 11.65 -15.62
N PRO A 149 -13.10 11.10 -16.25
CA PRO A 149 -13.55 9.72 -15.99
C PRO A 149 -12.50 8.67 -16.36
N TRP A 150 -11.68 8.97 -17.38
CA TRP A 150 -10.61 8.09 -17.82
C TRP A 150 -9.50 7.98 -16.77
N GLY A 151 -9.09 9.10 -16.19
CA GLY A 151 -8.13 9.11 -15.10
C GLY A 151 -8.64 8.37 -13.85
N ALA A 152 -9.92 8.54 -13.52
CA ALA A 152 -10.55 7.79 -12.42
C ALA A 152 -10.55 6.28 -12.69
N LEU A 153 -10.80 5.84 -13.93
CA LEU A 153 -10.73 4.44 -14.35
C LEU A 153 -9.29 3.90 -14.20
N LEU A 154 -8.27 4.66 -14.60
CA LEU A 154 -6.88 4.26 -14.43
C LEU A 154 -6.54 4.04 -12.95
N ILE A 155 -6.94 4.94 -12.06
CA ILE A 155 -6.70 4.80 -10.62
C ILE A 155 -7.44 3.57 -10.07
N LEU A 156 -8.68 3.31 -10.53
CA LEU A 156 -9.44 2.12 -10.12
C LEU A 156 -8.72 0.83 -10.53
N MET A 157 -8.24 0.75 -11.77
CA MET A 157 -7.46 -0.40 -12.26
C MET A 157 -6.15 -0.55 -11.50
N GLY A 158 -5.47 0.55 -11.19
CA GLY A 158 -4.29 0.57 -10.33
C GLY A 158 -4.60 0.06 -8.91
N SER A 159 -5.73 0.49 -8.34
CA SER A 159 -6.19 0.05 -7.00
C SER A 159 -6.53 -1.44 -6.97
N LEU A 160 -7.18 -1.97 -8.01
CA LEU A 160 -7.44 -3.41 -8.17
C LEU A 160 -6.15 -4.20 -8.26
N SER A 161 -5.21 -3.77 -9.11
CA SER A 161 -3.90 -4.40 -9.27
C SER A 161 -3.10 -4.40 -7.97
N TRP A 162 -3.10 -3.27 -7.26
CA TRP A 162 -2.45 -3.15 -5.95
C TRP A 162 -3.05 -4.11 -4.92
N ALA A 163 -4.38 -4.15 -4.80
CA ALA A 163 -5.08 -5.02 -3.87
C ALA A 163 -4.83 -6.51 -4.17
N PHE A 164 -4.89 -6.89 -5.45
CA PHE A 164 -4.61 -8.26 -5.88
C PHE A 164 -3.15 -8.65 -5.59
N GLY A 165 -2.20 -7.81 -6.00
CA GLY A 165 -0.77 -8.02 -5.75
C GLY A 165 -0.44 -8.13 -4.26
N SER A 166 -1.09 -7.33 -3.40
CA SER A 166 -0.92 -7.38 -1.94
C SER A 166 -1.37 -8.72 -1.35
N VAL A 167 -2.53 -9.23 -1.76
CA VAL A 167 -3.02 -10.52 -1.31
C VAL A 167 -2.18 -11.66 -1.86
N LEU A 168 -1.82 -11.61 -3.14
CA LEU A 168 -0.95 -12.59 -3.78
C LEU A 168 0.43 -12.63 -3.08
N GLY A 169 1.05 -11.47 -2.82
CA GLY A 169 2.35 -11.36 -2.13
C GLY A 169 2.36 -11.93 -0.72
N SER A 170 1.19 -11.98 -0.04
CA SER A 170 1.05 -12.66 1.25
C SER A 170 0.96 -14.19 1.15
N ARG A 171 0.83 -14.74 -0.07
CA ARG A 171 0.58 -16.17 -0.34
C ARG A 171 1.70 -16.89 -1.05
N ILE A 172 2.51 -16.17 -1.80
CA ILE A 172 3.63 -16.74 -2.56
C ILE A 172 4.95 -16.53 -1.83
N GLU A 173 5.93 -17.37 -2.14
CA GLU A 173 7.26 -17.26 -1.59
C GLU A 173 7.97 -16.04 -2.17
N LEU A 174 8.36 -15.12 -1.31
CA LEU A 174 9.11 -13.91 -1.65
C LEU A 174 10.48 -13.92 -0.95
N PRO A 175 11.47 -13.22 -1.48
CA PRO A 175 12.75 -13.04 -0.80
C PRO A 175 12.58 -12.47 0.61
N SER A 176 13.46 -12.81 1.51
CA SER A 176 13.41 -12.34 2.90
C SER A 176 13.79 -10.86 3.03
N GLY A 177 13.23 -10.19 4.03
CA GLY A 177 13.58 -8.82 4.39
C GLY A 177 13.36 -7.81 3.26
N MET A 178 14.27 -6.87 3.14
CA MET A 178 14.23 -5.78 2.15
C MET A 178 14.60 -6.22 0.73
N MET A 179 15.12 -7.44 0.54
CA MET A 179 15.49 -7.95 -0.78
C MET A 179 14.26 -8.06 -1.70
N ALA A 180 13.09 -8.41 -1.18
CA ALA A 180 11.84 -8.40 -1.95
C ALA A 180 11.56 -7.02 -2.53
N GLY A 181 11.54 -5.98 -1.69
CA GLY A 181 11.28 -4.61 -2.13
C GLY A 181 12.32 -4.09 -3.15
N ALA A 182 13.59 -4.48 -3.00
CA ALA A 182 14.63 -4.12 -3.97
C ALA A 182 14.31 -4.70 -5.37
N ILE A 183 13.95 -5.97 -5.43
CA ILE A 183 13.62 -6.65 -6.70
C ILE A 183 12.29 -6.12 -7.28
N GLU A 184 11.29 -5.90 -6.44
CA GLU A 184 10.01 -5.30 -6.84
C GLU A 184 10.21 -3.93 -7.51
N MET A 185 11.02 -3.06 -6.88
CA MET A 185 11.32 -1.74 -7.41
C MET A 185 12.13 -1.79 -8.70
N LEU A 186 13.12 -2.69 -8.80
CA LEU A 186 13.89 -2.87 -10.03
C LEU A 186 12.99 -3.31 -11.20
N ALA A 187 12.17 -4.34 -10.98
CA ALA A 187 11.28 -4.86 -12.02
C ALA A 187 10.28 -3.79 -12.48
N ALA A 188 9.66 -3.08 -11.53
CA ALA A 188 8.73 -2.00 -11.85
C ALA A 188 9.41 -0.84 -12.56
N GLY A 189 10.59 -0.42 -12.09
CA GLY A 189 11.35 0.68 -12.69
C GLY A 189 11.72 0.39 -14.14
N ILE A 190 12.21 -0.82 -14.43
CA ILE A 190 12.55 -1.25 -15.80
C ILE A 190 11.31 -1.22 -16.69
N VAL A 191 10.19 -1.83 -16.25
CA VAL A 191 8.96 -1.91 -17.05
C VAL A 191 8.36 -0.54 -17.29
N LEU A 192 8.37 0.36 -16.30
CA LEU A 192 7.87 1.73 -16.46
C LEU A 192 8.73 2.54 -17.44
N LEU A 193 10.06 2.40 -17.43
CA LEU A 193 10.92 3.05 -18.41
C LEU A 193 10.71 2.50 -19.82
N ILE A 194 10.53 1.19 -19.97
CA ILE A 194 10.15 0.60 -21.25
C ILE A 194 8.79 1.15 -21.71
N ALA A 195 7.80 1.20 -20.82
CA ALA A 195 6.49 1.78 -21.12
C ALA A 195 6.59 3.26 -21.53
N SER A 196 7.41 4.05 -20.82
CA SER A 196 7.69 5.46 -21.15
C SER A 196 8.24 5.61 -22.58
N THR A 197 9.17 4.74 -22.98
CA THR A 197 9.72 4.76 -24.36
C THR A 197 8.69 4.34 -25.42
N ILE A 198 7.89 3.31 -25.13
CA ILE A 198 6.84 2.81 -26.03
C ILE A 198 5.73 3.85 -26.23
N THR A 199 5.34 4.55 -25.15
CA THR A 199 4.32 5.61 -25.22
C THR A 199 4.84 6.91 -25.82
N GLY A 200 6.14 6.97 -26.15
CA GLY A 200 6.76 8.13 -26.77
C GLY A 200 6.97 9.31 -25.84
N GLU A 201 6.99 9.08 -24.53
CA GLU A 201 7.34 10.14 -23.57
C GLU A 201 8.74 10.70 -23.85
N LYS A 202 8.84 12.01 -23.90
CA LYS A 202 10.12 12.72 -24.10
C LYS A 202 10.29 13.79 -23.07
N LEU A 203 11.50 13.91 -22.56
CA LEU A 203 11.89 15.03 -21.72
C LEU A 203 12.07 16.26 -22.62
N THR A 204 11.13 17.19 -22.58
CA THR A 204 11.13 18.39 -23.44
C THR A 204 12.10 19.46 -22.95
N ALA A 205 12.38 19.50 -21.65
CA ALA A 205 13.35 20.37 -21.02
C ALA A 205 13.94 19.67 -19.80
N MET A 206 15.14 20.07 -19.37
CA MET A 206 15.71 19.56 -18.10
C MET A 206 14.85 20.01 -16.92
N PRO A 207 14.43 19.07 -16.06
CA PRO A 207 13.65 19.40 -14.88
C PRO A 207 14.39 20.34 -13.96
N GLY A 208 13.66 21.27 -13.33
CA GLY A 208 14.24 22.13 -12.33
C GLY A 208 14.61 21.39 -11.03
N LEU A 209 15.24 22.10 -10.10
CA LEU A 209 15.64 21.54 -8.80
C LEU A 209 14.47 20.88 -8.05
N SER A 210 13.27 21.47 -8.12
CA SER A 210 12.05 20.91 -7.50
C SER A 210 11.71 19.53 -8.04
N GLY A 211 11.81 19.33 -9.36
CA GLY A 211 11.57 18.03 -9.99
C GLY A 211 12.58 16.96 -9.57
N PHE A 212 13.87 17.31 -9.47
CA PHE A 212 14.90 16.38 -8.97
C PHE A 212 14.71 16.06 -7.48
N LEU A 213 14.39 17.07 -6.65
CA LEU A 213 14.10 16.86 -5.24
C LEU A 213 12.86 15.99 -5.03
N ALA A 214 11.82 16.18 -5.87
CA ALA A 214 10.64 15.33 -5.85
C ALA A 214 10.99 13.87 -6.13
N VAL A 215 11.73 13.57 -7.20
CA VAL A 215 12.17 12.20 -7.53
C VAL A 215 13.06 11.63 -6.41
N GLY A 216 13.99 12.40 -5.87
CA GLY A 216 14.85 11.99 -4.75
C GLY A 216 14.05 11.63 -3.49
N TYR A 217 13.11 12.49 -3.10
CA TYR A 217 12.20 12.22 -1.98
C TYR A 217 11.37 10.95 -2.21
N LEU A 218 10.78 10.85 -3.40
CA LEU A 218 9.97 9.69 -3.77
C LEU A 218 10.81 8.40 -3.81
N ALA A 219 12.05 8.44 -4.26
CA ALA A 219 12.93 7.29 -4.28
C ALA A 219 13.30 6.82 -2.88
N ILE A 220 13.72 7.72 -2.00
CA ILE A 220 14.20 7.37 -0.65
C ILE A 220 13.02 7.07 0.28
N PHE A 221 12.15 8.06 0.49
CA PHE A 221 11.07 7.95 1.46
C PHE A 221 9.88 7.17 0.90
N GLY A 222 9.35 7.58 -0.25
CA GLY A 222 8.17 6.98 -0.88
C GLY A 222 8.40 5.57 -1.42
N SER A 223 9.65 5.17 -1.67
CA SER A 223 9.98 3.85 -2.21
C SER A 223 10.80 3.03 -1.22
N ILE A 224 12.07 3.34 -0.94
CA ILE A 224 12.90 2.48 -0.09
C ILE A 224 12.26 2.27 1.29
N ILE A 225 11.87 3.34 1.98
CA ILE A 225 11.33 3.24 3.33
C ILE A 225 9.89 2.70 3.31
N ALA A 226 9.01 3.34 2.54
CA ALA A 226 7.58 3.04 2.61
C ALA A 226 7.22 1.68 2.00
N ILE A 227 7.79 1.28 0.85
CA ILE A 227 7.51 -0.03 0.23
C ILE A 227 8.00 -1.16 1.14
N ASN A 228 9.21 -1.04 1.72
CA ASN A 228 9.69 -2.06 2.65
C ASN A 228 8.86 -2.13 3.94
N SER A 229 8.37 -0.99 4.45
CA SER A 229 7.40 -0.96 5.54
C SER A 229 6.09 -1.66 5.16
N TYR A 230 5.59 -1.43 3.95
CA TYR A 230 4.40 -2.11 3.43
C TYR A 230 4.60 -3.61 3.27
N MET A 231 5.71 -4.04 2.67
CA MET A 231 6.05 -5.46 2.51
C MET A 231 6.22 -6.17 3.87
N PHE A 232 6.73 -5.45 4.86
CA PHE A 232 6.75 -5.95 6.23
C PHE A 232 5.33 -6.12 6.79
N LEU A 233 4.44 -5.13 6.59
CA LEU A 233 3.07 -5.18 7.10
C LEU A 233 2.24 -6.28 6.45
N ILE A 234 2.25 -6.45 5.13
CA ILE A 234 1.45 -7.49 4.45
C ILE A 234 1.79 -8.91 4.90
N ARG A 235 2.99 -9.11 5.46
CA ARG A 235 3.44 -10.40 6.01
C ARG A 235 3.11 -10.59 7.49
N ASN A 236 2.91 -9.52 8.24
CA ASN A 236 2.85 -9.56 9.70
C ASN A 236 1.49 -9.17 10.29
N VAL A 237 0.61 -8.53 9.51
CA VAL A 237 -0.71 -8.10 9.96
C VAL A 237 -1.81 -8.54 8.98
N SER A 238 -3.08 -8.35 9.36
CA SER A 238 -4.20 -8.63 8.44
C SER A 238 -4.16 -7.69 7.23
N PRO A 239 -4.66 -8.14 6.06
CA PRO A 239 -4.72 -7.31 4.86
C PRO A 239 -5.42 -5.96 5.10
N ALA A 240 -6.49 -5.94 5.89
CA ALA A 240 -7.21 -4.72 6.25
C ALA A 240 -6.32 -3.73 7.03
N VAL A 241 -5.50 -4.22 7.96
CA VAL A 241 -4.53 -3.38 8.70
C VAL A 241 -3.42 -2.89 7.76
N ALA A 242 -2.88 -3.76 6.90
CA ALA A 242 -1.81 -3.40 5.98
C ALA A 242 -2.24 -2.30 4.99
N THR A 243 -3.51 -2.30 4.56
CA THR A 243 -4.05 -1.34 3.58
C THR A 243 -4.75 -0.13 4.21
N SER A 244 -4.78 -0.02 5.55
CA SER A 244 -5.45 1.09 6.25
C SER A 244 -4.84 2.47 5.96
N TYR A 245 -3.60 2.53 5.47
CA TYR A 245 -2.96 3.78 5.03
C TYR A 245 -3.79 4.52 3.97
N ALA A 246 -4.53 3.80 3.13
CA ALA A 246 -5.34 4.39 2.08
C ALA A 246 -6.45 5.31 2.62
N TYR A 247 -6.86 5.13 3.87
CA TYR A 247 -7.78 6.05 4.54
C TYR A 247 -7.06 7.23 5.21
N VAL A 248 -5.83 7.02 5.67
CA VAL A 248 -5.07 8.07 6.36
C VAL A 248 -4.42 9.04 5.39
N ASN A 249 -4.05 8.57 4.19
CA ASN A 249 -3.40 9.40 3.19
C ASN A 249 -4.17 10.68 2.85
N PRO A 250 -5.51 10.66 2.60
CA PRO A 250 -6.27 11.88 2.38
C PRO A 250 -6.25 12.81 3.59
N VAL A 251 -6.28 12.26 4.82
CA VAL A 251 -6.18 13.05 6.05
C VAL A 251 -4.86 13.81 6.11
N VAL A 252 -3.76 13.12 5.84
CA VAL A 252 -2.41 13.74 5.83
C VAL A 252 -2.31 14.77 4.70
N ALA A 253 -2.83 14.47 3.51
CA ALA A 253 -2.84 15.41 2.38
C ALA A 253 -3.59 16.71 2.72
N VAL A 254 -4.77 16.60 3.35
CA VAL A 254 -5.56 17.76 3.79
C VAL A 254 -4.83 18.54 4.89
N LEU A 255 -4.24 17.88 5.88
CA LEU A 255 -3.47 18.54 6.93
C LEU A 255 -2.23 19.27 6.38
N LEU A 256 -1.58 18.72 5.37
CA LEU A 256 -0.47 19.40 4.69
C LEU A 256 -0.96 20.61 3.89
N GLY A 257 -2.09 20.49 3.18
CA GLY A 257 -2.72 21.58 2.46
C GLY A 257 -3.09 22.76 3.38
N THR A 258 -3.70 22.47 4.53
CA THR A 258 -4.05 23.52 5.52
C THR A 258 -2.83 24.16 6.16
N SER A 259 -1.78 23.38 6.44
CA SER A 259 -0.58 23.88 7.11
C SER A 259 0.34 24.70 6.21
N PHE A 260 0.43 24.33 4.93
CA PHE A 260 1.38 24.93 3.99
C PHE A 260 0.75 25.78 2.87
N ALA A 261 -0.54 25.52 2.52
CA ALA A 261 -1.27 26.25 1.50
C ALA A 261 -2.29 27.26 2.08
N GLY A 262 -2.39 27.38 3.40
CA GLY A 262 -3.33 28.32 4.05
C GLY A 262 -4.80 27.96 3.86
N GLU A 263 -5.11 26.71 3.49
CA GLU A 263 -6.48 26.23 3.32
C GLU A 263 -7.18 26.12 4.69
N THR A 264 -8.45 26.51 4.77
CA THR A 264 -9.26 26.38 5.98
C THR A 264 -10.22 25.21 5.86
N LEU A 265 -10.27 24.37 6.89
CA LEU A 265 -11.18 23.23 6.94
C LEU A 265 -12.58 23.66 7.36
N SER A 266 -13.58 23.23 6.62
CA SER A 266 -14.99 23.33 6.99
C SER A 266 -15.33 22.40 8.17
N PRO A 267 -16.42 22.65 8.90
CA PRO A 267 -16.88 21.73 9.96
C PRO A 267 -17.18 20.31 9.45
N VAL A 268 -17.61 20.17 8.19
CA VAL A 268 -17.87 18.87 7.55
C VAL A 268 -16.56 18.09 7.34
N GLU A 269 -15.50 18.76 6.93
CA GLU A 269 -14.20 18.15 6.73
C GLU A 269 -13.58 17.70 8.07
N TRP A 270 -13.73 18.48 9.14
CA TRP A 270 -13.34 18.06 10.49
C TRP A 270 -14.10 16.81 10.96
N LEU A 271 -15.42 16.75 10.71
CA LEU A 271 -16.23 15.57 10.99
C LEU A 271 -15.73 14.36 10.18
N ALA A 272 -15.48 14.54 8.89
CA ALA A 272 -14.98 13.50 8.00
C ALA A 272 -13.64 12.92 8.48
N LEU A 273 -12.69 13.78 8.90
CA LEU A 273 -11.41 13.36 9.48
C LEU A 273 -11.64 12.48 10.72
N GLY A 274 -12.55 12.89 11.62
CA GLY A 274 -12.91 12.10 12.82
C GLY A 274 -13.46 10.71 12.46
N VAL A 275 -14.35 10.64 11.46
CA VAL A 275 -14.92 9.37 10.95
C VAL A 275 -13.83 8.47 10.38
N ILE A 276 -12.89 9.01 9.59
CA ILE A 276 -11.78 8.28 9.01
C ILE A 276 -10.86 7.72 10.10
N ILE A 277 -10.49 8.54 11.09
CA ILE A 277 -9.65 8.09 12.21
C ILE A 277 -10.34 6.96 12.98
N MET A 278 -11.64 7.07 13.24
CA MET A 278 -12.41 6.01 13.90
C MET A 278 -12.39 4.71 13.09
N ALA A 279 -12.55 4.78 11.77
CA ALA A 279 -12.46 3.61 10.88
C ALA A 279 -11.08 2.93 10.97
N VAL A 280 -10.00 3.72 10.95
CA VAL A 280 -8.62 3.21 11.08
C VAL A 280 -8.43 2.52 12.44
N VAL A 281 -8.91 3.12 13.52
CA VAL A 281 -8.87 2.50 14.86
C VAL A 281 -9.63 1.18 14.89
N LEU A 282 -10.83 1.11 14.29
CA LEU A 282 -11.61 -0.13 14.22
C LEU A 282 -10.88 -1.22 13.42
N VAL A 283 -10.29 -0.89 12.28
CA VAL A 283 -9.56 -1.86 11.44
C VAL A 283 -8.26 -2.32 12.13
N THR A 284 -7.50 -1.39 12.70
CA THR A 284 -6.16 -1.68 13.25
C THR A 284 -6.21 -2.28 14.65
N LEU A 285 -7.02 -1.71 15.53
CA LEU A 285 -7.10 -2.08 16.95
C LEU A 285 -8.32 -2.93 17.30
N GLY A 286 -9.28 -3.08 16.40
CA GLY A 286 -10.54 -3.77 16.68
C GLY A 286 -10.37 -5.19 17.19
N LYS A 287 -9.32 -5.91 16.77
CA LYS A 287 -9.01 -7.25 17.30
C LYS A 287 -8.61 -7.25 18.78
N TYR A 288 -8.06 -6.14 19.28
CA TYR A 288 -7.68 -5.98 20.68
C TYR A 288 -8.83 -5.41 21.51
N LEU A 289 -9.61 -4.48 20.92
CA LEU A 289 -10.77 -3.86 21.59
C LEU A 289 -11.95 -4.84 21.70
N PHE A 290 -12.10 -5.73 20.70
CA PHE A 290 -13.17 -6.72 20.64
C PHE A 290 -12.58 -8.11 20.41
N PRO A 291 -11.97 -8.74 21.42
CA PRO A 291 -11.42 -10.09 21.27
C PRO A 291 -12.55 -11.06 20.94
N ALA A 292 -12.38 -11.86 19.88
CA ALA A 292 -13.33 -12.92 19.56
C ALA A 292 -13.37 -13.90 20.75
N LYS A 293 -14.58 -14.29 21.21
CA LYS A 293 -14.74 -15.37 22.17
C LYS A 293 -13.99 -16.61 21.63
N PRO A 294 -13.18 -17.29 22.45
CA PRO A 294 -12.57 -18.52 22.04
C PRO A 294 -13.67 -19.48 21.59
N ILE A 295 -13.55 -20.02 20.36
CA ILE A 295 -14.41 -21.11 19.91
C ILE A 295 -13.99 -22.30 20.76
N VAL A 296 -14.80 -22.63 21.78
CA VAL A 296 -14.69 -23.88 22.51
C VAL A 296 -15.07 -24.97 21.49
N THR A 297 -14.07 -25.58 20.88
CA THR A 297 -14.27 -26.84 20.15
C THR A 297 -14.69 -27.88 21.21
N PRO A 298 -15.86 -28.50 21.06
CA PRO A 298 -16.19 -29.60 21.95
C PRO A 298 -15.12 -30.69 21.80
N HIS A 299 -14.41 -30.98 22.86
CA HIS A 299 -13.52 -32.13 22.96
C HIS A 299 -14.41 -33.40 22.85
N THR A 300 -14.69 -33.87 21.63
CA THR A 300 -15.16 -35.21 21.37
C THR A 300 -14.03 -35.98 20.68
N ALA A 301 -13.07 -36.35 21.45
CA ALA A 301 -12.24 -37.51 21.17
C ALA A 301 -11.91 -38.15 22.52
N LYS A 302 -12.75 -39.12 22.94
CA LYS A 302 -12.33 -40.11 23.92
C LYS A 302 -11.05 -40.77 23.40
N PRO A 303 -10.03 -40.94 24.23
CA PRO A 303 -8.88 -41.74 23.82
C PRO A 303 -9.39 -43.19 23.57
N ILE A 304 -9.13 -43.72 22.40
CA ILE A 304 -9.29 -45.13 22.10
C ILE A 304 -8.27 -45.87 22.98
N VAL A 305 -8.76 -46.43 24.07
CA VAL A 305 -7.98 -47.40 24.88
C VAL A 305 -8.00 -48.70 24.06
N THR A 306 -6.88 -49.00 23.40
CA THR A 306 -6.60 -50.31 22.86
C THR A 306 -6.36 -51.26 24.04
N PRO A 307 -7.10 -52.37 24.18
CA PRO A 307 -6.76 -53.37 25.19
C PRO A 307 -5.43 -54.03 24.84
N CYS A 308 -4.50 -53.99 25.76
CA CYS A 308 -3.28 -54.77 25.71
C CYS A 308 -3.68 -56.23 25.91
N GLU A 309 -3.58 -57.08 24.90
CA GLU A 309 -3.70 -58.53 25.04
C GLU A 309 -2.50 -59.02 25.84
N ALA A 310 -2.80 -59.59 27.00
CA ALA A 310 -1.88 -60.31 27.80
C ALA A 310 -1.70 -61.70 27.19
N GLU A 311 -0.57 -61.97 26.59
CA GLU A 311 -0.09 -63.35 26.39
C GLU A 311 0.81 -63.75 27.53
N LYS A 312 0.42 -64.84 28.19
CA LYS A 312 1.16 -65.73 29.03
C LYS A 312 1.09 -67.11 28.36
N PRO A 313 1.98 -68.05 28.79
CA PRO A 313 3.34 -67.98 29.32
C PRO A 313 4.38 -68.47 28.31
#